data_b304b0d418b49b172e5aaaefd5b161fd
#
_entry.id   b304b0d418b49b172e5aaaefd5b161fd
#
_cell.length_a   1.000
_cell.length_b   1.000
_cell.length_c   1.000
_cell.angle_alpha   90.00
_cell.angle_beta   90.00
_cell.angle_gamma   90.00
#
_symmetry.space_group_name_H-M   'P 1'
#
loop_
_entity.id
_entity.type
_entity.pdbx_description
1 polymer ?
#
loop_
_entity_poly.entity_id
_entity_poly.type
_entity_poly.pdbx_seq_one_letter_code
_entity_poly.pdbx_strand_id
1 'polypeptide(L)'
;MITPNFKKFKIEAYKPGKSKVKRLNKVIKLSANESALGMSPKAKKIISNKNLNLDKYPDGKSQNLRKAISKTYKCNPEKIVCGAGSDEVIQMICQLFLKPKDEVIIPKYSFLMYRIYSKIVGAKVKFAKESNFKVSIKEILKKITKKTKIVFIANPNNPTGTYLKKDEVLELRKKLNKQILLVIDDAYAEYMKNEDYSSGLNLFKNKNNVFILRTFSKIYGLASLRVGWGYGSKQIVKALMNIKPPFNITKIGELSAIESLKDKIFISKSIKHNKKWAE
;
A
#
# COMPACT_ATOMS: atom_id res chain seq x y z
N MET A 1 -39.59 1.33 -14.44
CA MET A 1 -38.32 1.92 -14.87
C MET A 1 -37.37 0.80 -15.30
N ILE A 2 -36.80 0.89 -16.50
CA ILE A 2 -35.86 -0.10 -17.01
C ILE A 2 -34.44 0.34 -16.60
N THR A 3 -33.74 -0.46 -15.79
CA THR A 3 -32.34 -0.21 -15.44
C THR A 3 -31.45 -0.84 -16.51
N PRO A 4 -30.48 -0.10 -17.08
CA PRO A 4 -29.52 -0.67 -18.03
C PRO A 4 -28.77 -1.86 -17.45
N ASN A 5 -28.38 -2.80 -18.29
CA ASN A 5 -27.59 -3.95 -17.87
C ASN A 5 -26.20 -3.50 -17.38
N PHE A 6 -25.79 -4.01 -16.22
CA PHE A 6 -24.47 -3.76 -15.66
C PHE A 6 -23.86 -5.05 -15.12
N LYS A 7 -22.53 -5.05 -14.99
CA LYS A 7 -21.80 -6.21 -14.48
C LYS A 7 -22.07 -6.40 -12.98
N LYS A 8 -22.69 -7.53 -12.62
CA LYS A 8 -22.92 -7.89 -11.22
C LYS A 8 -21.68 -8.59 -10.65
N PHE A 9 -21.06 -7.99 -9.63
CA PHE A 9 -19.93 -8.56 -8.95
C PHE A 9 -20.40 -9.35 -7.70
N LYS A 10 -19.94 -10.61 -7.56
CA LYS A 10 -20.07 -11.36 -6.30
C LYS A 10 -18.96 -10.91 -5.32
N ILE A 11 -19.01 -9.66 -4.90
CA ILE A 11 -18.05 -9.03 -4.00
C ILE A 11 -18.83 -8.41 -2.86
N GLU A 12 -18.47 -8.74 -1.62
CA GLU A 12 -18.97 -8.01 -0.45
C GLU A 12 -18.30 -6.63 -0.41
N ALA A 13 -19.10 -5.60 -0.19
CA ALA A 13 -18.58 -4.25 0.00
C ALA A 13 -17.65 -4.19 1.21
N TYR A 14 -16.61 -3.38 1.12
CA TYR A 14 -15.74 -3.12 2.26
C TYR A 14 -16.57 -2.51 3.41
N LYS A 15 -16.54 -3.17 4.56
CA LYS A 15 -17.20 -2.68 5.77
C LYS A 15 -16.14 -2.05 6.67
N PRO A 16 -16.06 -0.71 6.78
CA PRO A 16 -15.13 -0.07 7.70
C PRO A 16 -15.49 -0.39 9.14
N GLY A 17 -14.49 -0.38 10.01
CA GLY A 17 -14.73 -0.53 11.44
C GLY A 17 -15.61 0.59 11.98
N LYS A 18 -16.42 0.29 13.00
CA LYS A 18 -17.35 1.26 13.62
C LYS A 18 -16.58 2.41 14.25
N SER A 19 -17.00 3.64 13.92
CA SER A 19 -16.46 4.88 14.50
C SER A 19 -17.37 5.50 15.55
N LYS A 20 -18.62 5.01 15.66
CA LYS A 20 -19.61 5.42 16.67
C LYS A 20 -20.26 4.20 17.30
N VAL A 21 -20.48 4.23 18.60
CA VAL A 21 -21.22 3.23 19.35
C VAL A 21 -22.42 3.94 19.99
N LYS A 22 -23.63 3.37 19.80
CA LYS A 22 -24.84 3.93 20.40
C LYS A 22 -24.65 4.09 21.93
N ARG A 23 -25.08 5.21 22.48
CA ARG A 23 -25.02 5.56 23.91
C ARG A 23 -23.64 5.87 24.49
N LEU A 24 -22.58 5.98 23.67
CA LEU A 24 -21.25 6.41 24.13
C LEU A 24 -20.88 7.76 23.52
N ASN A 25 -20.62 8.77 24.40
CA ASN A 25 -20.22 10.10 23.97
C ASN A 25 -18.76 10.18 23.49
N LYS A 26 -17.92 9.24 23.94
CA LYS A 26 -16.50 9.19 23.57
C LYS A 26 -16.09 7.76 23.22
N VAL A 27 -15.65 7.56 21.99
CA VAL A 27 -15.20 6.25 21.48
C VAL A 27 -13.76 6.36 21.04
N ILE A 28 -12.92 5.43 21.51
CA ILE A 28 -11.55 5.27 21.02
C ILE A 28 -11.62 4.32 19.82
N LYS A 29 -11.39 4.85 18.62
CA LYS A 29 -11.43 4.07 17.39
C LYS A 29 -10.06 3.42 17.10
N LEU A 30 -9.99 2.10 17.18
CA LEU A 30 -8.78 1.31 16.92
C LEU A 30 -8.88 0.43 15.65
N SER A 31 -9.97 0.57 14.87
CA SER A 31 -10.34 -0.37 13.82
C SER A 31 -9.74 -0.11 12.44
N ALA A 32 -8.93 0.94 12.25
CA ALA A 32 -8.37 1.31 10.94
C ALA A 32 -6.84 1.50 10.96
N ASN A 33 -6.17 1.16 12.06
CA ASN A 33 -4.72 1.31 12.23
C ASN A 33 -4.25 2.73 11.90
N GLU A 34 -5.03 3.74 12.35
CA GLU A 34 -4.67 5.15 12.24
C GLU A 34 -3.51 5.46 13.20
N SER A 35 -2.73 6.51 12.90
CA SER A 35 -1.62 6.91 13.78
C SER A 35 -2.13 7.37 15.14
N ALA A 36 -1.67 6.73 16.23
CA ALA A 36 -2.05 7.08 17.60
C ALA A 36 -1.59 8.50 18.00
N LEU A 37 -0.50 9.00 17.41
CA LEU A 37 0.03 10.35 17.64
C LEU A 37 -0.55 11.39 16.67
N GLY A 38 -1.48 10.96 15.80
CA GLY A 38 -2.06 11.82 14.77
C GLY A 38 -1.07 12.18 13.67
N MET A 39 -1.12 13.40 13.18
CA MET A 39 -0.35 13.91 12.04
C MET A 39 0.92 14.63 12.51
N SER A 40 1.99 14.53 11.70
CA SER A 40 3.23 15.29 11.91
C SER A 40 2.97 16.80 12.06
N PRO A 41 3.59 17.48 13.04
CA PRO A 41 3.51 18.93 13.19
C PRO A 41 3.88 19.70 11.91
N LYS A 42 4.87 19.22 11.14
CA LYS A 42 5.26 19.85 9.85
C LYS A 42 4.14 19.75 8.82
N ALA A 43 3.45 18.60 8.74
CA ALA A 43 2.31 18.43 7.86
C ALA A 43 1.10 19.28 8.30
N LYS A 44 0.86 19.41 9.60
CA LYS A 44 -0.21 20.29 10.13
C LYS A 44 -0.04 21.74 9.70
N LYS A 45 1.19 22.28 9.68
CA LYS A 45 1.48 23.63 9.20
C LYS A 45 1.05 23.85 7.75
N ILE A 46 1.16 22.82 6.89
CA ILE A 46 0.67 22.91 5.50
C ILE A 46 -0.85 23.09 5.47
N ILE A 47 -1.60 22.32 6.26
CA ILE A 47 -3.06 22.38 6.28
C ILE A 47 -3.55 23.74 6.81
N SER A 48 -2.82 24.33 7.76
CA SER A 48 -3.16 25.64 8.33
C SER A 48 -2.74 26.81 7.44
N ASN A 49 -2.04 26.58 6.33
CA ASN A 49 -1.61 27.63 5.41
C ASN A 49 -2.76 28.08 4.50
N LYS A 50 -3.21 29.33 4.67
CA LYS A 50 -4.28 29.93 3.88
C LYS A 50 -3.89 30.26 2.40
N ASN A 51 -2.60 30.25 2.08
CA ASN A 51 -2.07 30.70 0.79
C ASN A 51 -1.73 29.52 -0.15
N LEU A 52 -2.51 28.45 -0.17
CA LEU A 52 -2.20 27.24 -0.94
C LEU A 52 -2.63 27.25 -2.41
N ASN A 53 -3.32 28.30 -2.89
CA ASN A 53 -3.86 28.37 -4.26
C ASN A 53 -4.60 27.06 -4.64
N LEU A 54 -5.64 26.72 -3.88
CA LEU A 54 -6.38 25.47 -4.04
C LEU A 54 -7.37 25.51 -5.21
N ASP A 55 -7.53 26.65 -5.84
CA ASP A 55 -8.29 26.91 -7.07
C ASP A 55 -7.62 26.31 -8.32
N LYS A 56 -6.38 25.88 -8.23
CA LYS A 56 -5.59 25.32 -9.35
C LYS A 56 -5.32 23.83 -9.18
N TYR A 57 -5.37 23.10 -10.29
CA TYR A 57 -4.97 21.69 -10.29
C TYR A 57 -3.52 21.50 -9.82
N PRO A 58 -3.23 20.42 -9.07
CA PRO A 58 -1.86 20.08 -8.69
C PRO A 58 -1.05 19.55 -9.87
N ASP A 59 0.24 19.29 -9.65
CA ASP A 59 1.08 18.60 -10.64
C ASP A 59 0.59 17.16 -10.87
N GLY A 60 0.05 16.89 -12.04
CA GLY A 60 -0.45 15.55 -12.42
C GLY A 60 0.62 14.45 -12.39
N LYS A 61 1.91 14.80 -12.40
CA LYS A 61 3.03 13.84 -12.30
C LYS A 61 3.60 13.71 -10.89
N SER A 62 3.16 14.52 -9.94
CA SER A 62 3.64 14.57 -8.55
C SER A 62 5.18 14.60 -8.46
N GLN A 63 5.84 15.41 -9.29
CA GLN A 63 7.30 15.41 -9.45
C GLN A 63 8.02 15.74 -8.15
N ASN A 64 7.53 16.74 -7.41
CA ASN A 64 8.14 17.16 -6.15
C ASN A 64 8.01 16.08 -5.07
N LEU A 65 6.85 15.42 -4.98
CA LEU A 65 6.66 14.30 -4.06
C LEU A 65 7.57 13.12 -4.43
N ARG A 66 7.65 12.75 -5.70
CA ARG A 66 8.55 11.69 -6.18
C ARG A 66 10.01 11.99 -5.87
N LYS A 67 10.47 13.23 -6.05
CA LYS A 67 11.82 13.69 -5.67
C LYS A 67 12.05 13.60 -4.16
N ALA A 68 11.08 14.02 -3.34
CA ALA A 68 11.16 13.93 -1.87
C ALA A 68 11.23 12.49 -1.37
N ILE A 69 10.39 11.59 -1.90
CA ILE A 69 10.44 10.15 -1.64
C ILE A 69 11.80 9.57 -2.04
N SER A 70 12.24 9.87 -3.26
CA SER A 70 13.54 9.42 -3.79
C SER A 70 14.71 9.80 -2.87
N LYS A 71 14.74 11.04 -2.40
CA LYS A 71 15.76 11.53 -1.46
C LYS A 71 15.71 10.79 -0.12
N THR A 72 14.50 10.60 0.44
CA THR A 72 14.30 9.96 1.75
C THR A 72 14.69 8.49 1.73
N TYR A 73 14.28 7.75 0.70
CA TYR A 73 14.47 6.31 0.58
C TYR A 73 15.67 5.91 -0.30
N LYS A 74 16.46 6.88 -0.78
CA LYS A 74 17.63 6.67 -1.64
C LYS A 74 17.30 5.75 -2.83
N CYS A 75 16.26 6.08 -3.57
CA CYS A 75 15.77 5.30 -4.70
C CYS A 75 15.50 6.17 -5.93
N ASN A 76 15.31 5.58 -7.12
CA ASN A 76 15.15 6.32 -8.37
C ASN A 76 13.75 6.94 -8.48
N PRO A 77 13.59 8.26 -8.66
CA PRO A 77 12.28 8.90 -8.80
C PRO A 77 11.49 8.46 -10.03
N GLU A 78 12.13 7.99 -11.10
CA GLU A 78 11.48 7.48 -12.30
C GLU A 78 10.83 6.09 -12.08
N LYS A 79 11.18 5.42 -10.99
CA LYS A 79 10.61 4.15 -10.57
C LYS A 79 9.47 4.32 -9.55
N ILE A 80 9.00 5.56 -9.30
CA ILE A 80 7.94 5.87 -8.34
C ILE A 80 6.68 6.30 -9.10
N VAL A 81 5.53 5.75 -8.71
CA VAL A 81 4.19 6.25 -9.05
C VAL A 81 3.46 6.63 -7.76
N CYS A 82 2.79 7.79 -7.75
CA CYS A 82 1.97 8.24 -6.62
C CYS A 82 0.49 7.97 -6.88
N GLY A 83 -0.25 7.64 -5.83
CA GLY A 83 -1.68 7.33 -5.88
C GLY A 83 -2.46 7.89 -4.70
N ALA A 84 -3.78 7.97 -4.83
CA ALA A 84 -4.70 8.33 -3.75
C ALA A 84 -4.75 7.22 -2.68
N GLY A 85 -3.67 7.12 -1.89
CA GLY A 85 -3.31 5.99 -1.05
C GLY A 85 -2.63 4.88 -1.86
N SER A 86 -2.03 3.91 -1.17
CA SER A 86 -1.55 2.68 -1.83
C SER A 86 -2.69 1.89 -2.47
N ASP A 87 -3.91 2.10 -2.03
CA ASP A 87 -5.14 1.51 -2.55
C ASP A 87 -5.32 1.74 -4.05
N GLU A 88 -5.20 2.98 -4.51
CA GLU A 88 -5.30 3.30 -5.93
C GLU A 88 -4.17 2.65 -6.73
N VAL A 89 -2.97 2.57 -6.15
CA VAL A 89 -1.85 1.88 -6.80
C VAL A 89 -2.13 0.38 -6.94
N ILE A 90 -2.74 -0.27 -5.93
CA ILE A 90 -3.19 -1.68 -6.02
C ILE A 90 -4.21 -1.84 -7.14
N GLN A 91 -5.19 -0.94 -7.22
CA GLN A 91 -6.20 -0.94 -8.29
C GLN A 91 -5.54 -0.87 -9.66
N MET A 92 -4.66 0.10 -9.86
CA MET A 92 -3.92 0.27 -11.13
C MET A 92 -3.07 -0.95 -11.48
N ILE A 93 -2.40 -1.57 -10.52
CA ILE A 93 -1.64 -2.83 -10.73
C ILE A 93 -2.57 -3.94 -11.20
N CYS A 94 -3.73 -4.12 -10.56
CA CYS A 94 -4.70 -5.13 -10.99
C CYS A 94 -5.21 -4.85 -12.41
N GLN A 95 -5.51 -3.60 -12.76
CA GLN A 95 -5.94 -3.21 -14.10
C GLN A 95 -4.86 -3.44 -15.16
N LEU A 96 -3.59 -3.21 -14.83
CA LEU A 96 -2.48 -3.34 -15.77
C LEU A 96 -2.09 -4.80 -16.04
N PHE A 97 -2.11 -5.66 -15.03
CA PHE A 97 -1.54 -7.00 -15.08
C PHE A 97 -2.56 -8.13 -15.25
N LEU A 98 -3.84 -7.86 -15.00
CA LEU A 98 -4.87 -8.88 -14.91
C LEU A 98 -5.94 -8.73 -15.98
N LYS A 99 -6.38 -9.85 -16.49
CA LYS A 99 -7.57 -10.00 -17.34
C LYS A 99 -8.44 -11.14 -16.80
N PRO A 100 -9.68 -11.29 -17.29
CA PRO A 100 -10.55 -12.40 -16.91
C PRO A 100 -9.85 -13.76 -17.03
N LYS A 101 -10.03 -14.63 -16.03
CA LYS A 101 -9.42 -15.97 -15.89
C LYS A 101 -7.95 -16.00 -15.46
N ASP A 102 -7.22 -14.87 -15.42
CA ASP A 102 -5.91 -14.84 -14.78
C ASP A 102 -6.05 -15.15 -13.27
N GLU A 103 -4.96 -15.57 -12.64
CA GLU A 103 -4.96 -15.97 -11.25
C GLU A 103 -4.06 -15.07 -10.41
N VAL A 104 -4.56 -14.74 -9.21
CA VAL A 104 -3.85 -13.98 -8.20
C VAL A 104 -3.76 -14.81 -6.93
N ILE A 105 -2.58 -14.90 -6.33
CA ILE A 105 -2.39 -15.57 -5.06
C ILE A 105 -2.29 -14.53 -3.95
N ILE A 106 -3.05 -14.73 -2.89
CA ILE A 106 -3.16 -13.84 -1.73
C ILE A 106 -3.15 -14.72 -0.47
N PRO A 107 -2.42 -14.37 0.60
CA PRO A 107 -2.59 -15.02 1.90
C PRO A 107 -4.04 -14.87 2.38
N LYS A 108 -4.57 -15.88 3.05
CA LYS A 108 -5.99 -15.93 3.45
C LYS A 108 -6.40 -14.77 4.35
N TYR A 109 -5.55 -14.46 5.32
CA TYR A 109 -5.73 -13.35 6.27
C TYR A 109 -4.83 -12.18 5.88
N SER A 110 -5.19 -11.46 4.82
CA SER A 110 -4.45 -10.29 4.37
C SER A 110 -5.39 -9.14 3.96
N PHE A 111 -4.83 -8.01 3.55
CA PHE A 111 -5.59 -6.81 3.25
C PHE A 111 -6.65 -7.07 2.16
N LEU A 112 -7.89 -6.73 2.50
CA LEU A 112 -9.08 -7.06 1.73
C LEU A 112 -9.06 -6.56 0.29
N MET A 113 -8.42 -5.40 0.05
CA MET A 113 -8.47 -4.75 -1.26
C MET A 113 -7.74 -5.51 -2.36
N TYR A 114 -6.74 -6.34 -2.04
CA TYR A 114 -6.11 -7.20 -3.05
C TYR A 114 -7.14 -8.11 -3.74
N ARG A 115 -8.03 -8.75 -2.96
CA ARG A 115 -9.07 -9.62 -3.52
C ARG A 115 -10.16 -8.85 -4.24
N ILE A 116 -10.53 -7.66 -3.74
CA ILE A 116 -11.59 -6.84 -4.32
C ILE A 116 -11.18 -6.39 -5.71
N TYR A 117 -10.02 -5.71 -5.84
CA TYR A 117 -9.55 -5.21 -7.13
C TYR A 117 -9.24 -6.33 -8.13
N SER A 118 -8.70 -7.46 -7.67
CA SER A 118 -8.50 -8.63 -8.53
C SER A 118 -9.82 -9.16 -9.10
N LYS A 119 -10.87 -9.24 -8.27
CA LYS A 119 -12.20 -9.69 -8.73
C LYS A 119 -12.89 -8.71 -9.66
N ILE A 120 -12.72 -7.41 -9.46
CA ILE A 120 -13.30 -6.35 -10.32
C ILE A 120 -12.83 -6.53 -11.78
N VAL A 121 -11.57 -6.87 -12.00
CA VAL A 121 -11.02 -7.13 -13.33
C VAL A 121 -11.30 -8.56 -13.85
N GLY A 122 -12.02 -9.38 -13.08
CA GLY A 122 -12.41 -10.74 -13.46
C GLY A 122 -11.36 -11.82 -13.21
N ALA A 123 -10.29 -11.50 -12.48
CA ALA A 123 -9.28 -12.49 -12.12
C ALA A 123 -9.78 -13.45 -11.02
N LYS A 124 -9.24 -14.67 -11.01
CA LYS A 124 -9.49 -15.69 -10.00
C LYS A 124 -8.54 -15.51 -8.82
N VAL A 125 -9.10 -15.33 -7.62
CA VAL A 125 -8.31 -15.23 -6.38
C VAL A 125 -8.11 -16.62 -5.80
N LYS A 126 -6.85 -16.99 -5.56
CA LYS A 126 -6.44 -18.21 -4.86
C LYS A 126 -5.86 -17.83 -3.50
N PHE A 127 -6.43 -18.38 -2.44
CA PHE A 127 -5.96 -18.15 -1.09
C PHE A 127 -4.89 -19.17 -0.70
N ALA A 128 -3.73 -18.67 -0.28
CA ALA A 128 -2.72 -19.46 0.38
C ALA A 128 -3.01 -19.51 1.88
N LYS A 129 -2.97 -20.71 2.49
CA LYS A 129 -3.16 -20.88 3.93
C LYS A 129 -1.95 -20.28 4.68
N GLU A 130 -2.22 -19.72 5.84
CA GLU A 130 -1.17 -19.32 6.78
C GLU A 130 -0.92 -20.43 7.81
N SER A 131 0.26 -20.39 8.44
CA SER A 131 0.58 -21.20 9.62
C SER A 131 0.69 -20.27 10.82
N ASN A 132 -0.11 -20.48 11.85
CA ASN A 132 -0.15 -19.60 13.03
C ASN A 132 -0.28 -18.11 12.67
N PHE A 133 -1.21 -17.79 11.75
CA PHE A 133 -1.44 -16.45 11.21
C PHE A 133 -0.24 -15.81 10.49
N LYS A 134 0.86 -16.54 10.29
CA LYS A 134 2.02 -16.10 9.51
C LYS A 134 1.88 -16.58 8.06
N VAL A 135 2.23 -15.73 7.12
CA VAL A 135 2.27 -16.05 5.69
C VAL A 135 3.20 -17.24 5.46
N SER A 136 2.73 -18.24 4.71
CA SER A 136 3.49 -19.44 4.38
C SER A 136 3.94 -19.44 2.92
N ILE A 137 5.24 -19.38 2.69
CA ILE A 137 5.84 -19.45 1.35
C ILE A 137 5.47 -20.77 0.68
N LYS A 138 5.55 -21.89 1.40
CA LYS A 138 5.19 -23.23 0.91
C LYS A 138 3.76 -23.25 0.37
N GLU A 139 2.82 -22.66 1.10
CA GLU A 139 1.41 -22.64 0.69
C GLU A 139 1.16 -21.67 -0.49
N ILE A 140 1.90 -20.56 -0.57
CA ILE A 140 1.87 -19.70 -1.75
C ILE A 140 2.33 -20.48 -2.99
N LEU A 141 3.48 -21.13 -2.91
CA LEU A 141 4.08 -21.87 -4.03
C LEU A 141 3.20 -23.02 -4.51
N LYS A 142 2.49 -23.74 -3.62
CA LYS A 142 1.53 -24.78 -3.99
C LYS A 142 0.35 -24.27 -4.82
N LYS A 143 0.01 -22.98 -4.75
CA LYS A 143 -1.14 -22.40 -5.47
C LYS A 143 -0.76 -21.89 -6.87
N ILE A 144 0.51 -21.82 -7.20
CA ILE A 144 1.00 -21.31 -8.50
C ILE A 144 0.58 -22.23 -9.63
N THR A 145 0.10 -21.62 -10.71
CA THR A 145 -0.15 -22.29 -11.99
C THR A 145 0.38 -21.42 -13.14
N LYS A 146 0.27 -21.94 -14.36
CA LYS A 146 0.59 -21.17 -15.60
C LYS A 146 -0.27 -19.90 -15.77
N LYS A 147 -1.43 -19.80 -15.06
CA LYS A 147 -2.33 -18.64 -15.10
C LYS A 147 -2.01 -17.59 -14.03
N THR A 148 -1.13 -17.89 -13.09
CA THR A 148 -0.75 -16.96 -12.02
C THR A 148 0.02 -15.78 -12.59
N LYS A 149 -0.47 -14.55 -12.33
CA LYS A 149 0.14 -13.29 -12.78
C LYS A 149 0.71 -12.48 -11.62
N ILE A 150 0.02 -12.46 -10.48
CA ILE A 150 0.42 -11.67 -9.32
C ILE A 150 0.39 -12.55 -8.06
N VAL A 151 1.37 -12.33 -7.20
CA VAL A 151 1.37 -12.75 -5.80
C VAL A 151 1.41 -11.49 -4.95
N PHE A 152 0.41 -11.26 -4.08
CA PHE A 152 0.42 -10.20 -3.08
C PHE A 152 0.87 -10.74 -1.74
N ILE A 153 1.74 -10.01 -1.07
CA ILE A 153 2.06 -10.19 0.36
C ILE A 153 2.10 -8.82 1.02
N ALA A 154 1.58 -8.70 2.24
CA ALA A 154 1.85 -7.56 3.11
C ALA A 154 2.94 -7.95 4.11
N ASN A 155 3.94 -7.09 4.29
CA ASN A 155 5.06 -7.40 5.18
C ASN A 155 5.56 -6.14 5.92
N PRO A 156 5.16 -5.94 7.19
CA PRO A 156 4.30 -6.79 8.04
C PRO A 156 2.88 -6.96 7.53
N ASN A 157 2.27 -8.10 7.87
CA ASN A 157 0.94 -8.45 7.40
C ASN A 157 -0.18 -7.72 8.17
N ASN A 158 -1.19 -7.28 7.46
CA ASN A 158 -2.44 -6.75 7.99
C ASN A 158 -3.57 -7.75 7.69
N PRO A 159 -4.31 -8.28 8.70
CA PRO A 159 -4.42 -7.78 10.09
C PRO A 159 -3.54 -8.49 11.12
N THR A 160 -2.77 -9.52 10.77
CA THR A 160 -2.18 -10.46 11.72
C THR A 160 -0.98 -9.90 12.50
N GLY A 161 -0.34 -8.83 12.00
CA GLY A 161 0.87 -8.25 12.60
C GLY A 161 2.14 -9.10 12.44
N THR A 162 2.01 -10.31 11.89
CA THR A 162 3.16 -11.19 11.63
C THR A 162 3.97 -10.70 10.44
N TYR A 163 5.24 -11.12 10.35
CA TYR A 163 6.08 -10.75 9.23
C TYR A 163 6.93 -11.92 8.72
N LEU A 164 7.34 -11.83 7.47
CA LEU A 164 8.35 -12.69 6.86
C LEU A 164 9.73 -12.07 7.09
N LYS A 165 10.70 -12.90 7.47
CA LYS A 165 12.10 -12.51 7.56
C LYS A 165 12.66 -12.18 6.18
N LYS A 166 13.74 -11.38 6.13
CA LYS A 166 14.38 -10.99 4.86
C LYS A 166 14.69 -12.19 3.96
N ASP A 167 15.22 -13.29 4.54
CA ASP A 167 15.59 -14.47 3.78
C ASP A 167 14.36 -15.22 3.25
N GLU A 168 13.26 -15.26 4.01
CA GLU A 168 11.98 -15.81 3.55
C GLU A 168 11.43 -15.04 2.34
N VAL A 169 11.53 -13.72 2.35
CA VAL A 169 11.05 -12.88 1.24
C VAL A 169 11.94 -13.05 0.00
N LEU A 170 13.26 -13.14 0.18
CA LEU A 170 14.21 -13.43 -0.90
C LEU A 170 13.97 -14.82 -1.50
N GLU A 171 13.75 -15.83 -0.66
CA GLU A 171 13.42 -17.19 -1.07
C GLU A 171 12.13 -17.23 -1.88
N LEU A 172 11.08 -16.57 -1.42
CA LEU A 172 9.82 -16.47 -2.16
C LEU A 172 10.06 -15.93 -3.57
N ARG A 173 10.77 -14.79 -3.71
CA ARG A 173 11.06 -14.23 -5.04
C ARG A 173 11.90 -15.15 -5.90
N LYS A 174 12.88 -15.85 -5.33
CA LYS A 174 13.75 -16.79 -6.05
C LYS A 174 12.95 -17.96 -6.62
N LYS A 175 11.98 -18.50 -5.88
CA LYS A 175 11.14 -19.64 -6.27
C LYS A 175 9.98 -19.28 -7.20
N LEU A 176 9.55 -18.02 -7.25
CA LEU A 176 8.53 -17.57 -8.18
C LEU A 176 9.07 -17.48 -9.62
N ASN A 177 8.26 -17.87 -10.60
CA ASN A 177 8.57 -17.63 -12.01
C ASN A 177 8.84 -16.14 -12.25
N LYS A 178 9.78 -15.84 -13.16
CA LYS A 178 10.17 -14.45 -13.48
C LYS A 178 9.04 -13.63 -14.09
N GLN A 179 8.04 -14.25 -14.69
CA GLN A 179 6.85 -13.59 -15.26
C GLN A 179 5.77 -13.27 -14.23
N ILE A 180 5.86 -13.79 -13.00
CA ILE A 180 4.93 -13.48 -11.92
C ILE A 180 5.40 -12.21 -11.21
N LEU A 181 4.53 -11.20 -11.14
CA LEU A 181 4.79 -10.01 -10.35
C LEU A 181 4.61 -10.33 -8.88
N LEU A 182 5.65 -10.11 -8.08
CA LEU A 182 5.55 -10.12 -6.63
C LEU A 182 5.24 -8.69 -6.16
N VAL A 183 4.07 -8.47 -5.57
CA VAL A 183 3.70 -7.19 -4.97
C VAL A 183 3.86 -7.30 -3.46
N ILE A 184 4.73 -6.45 -2.90
CA ILE A 184 5.01 -6.40 -1.46
C ILE A 184 4.43 -5.11 -0.91
N ASP A 185 3.47 -5.22 -0.01
CA ASP A 185 2.89 -4.07 0.67
C ASP A 185 3.66 -3.79 1.96
N ASP A 186 4.48 -2.78 1.89
CA ASP A 186 5.34 -2.27 2.95
C ASP A 186 4.65 -1.15 3.77
N ALA A 187 3.31 -1.15 3.90
CA ALA A 187 2.55 -0.07 4.55
C ALA A 187 2.97 0.18 6.01
N TYR A 188 3.55 -0.80 6.67
CA TYR A 188 3.99 -0.73 8.06
C TYR A 188 5.51 -0.88 8.24
N ALA A 189 6.28 -0.85 7.16
CA ALA A 189 7.72 -1.13 7.19
C ALA A 189 8.53 -0.18 8.11
N GLU A 190 8.10 1.08 8.28
CA GLU A 190 8.79 2.05 9.13
C GLU A 190 8.74 1.70 10.61
N TYR A 191 7.74 0.93 11.05
CA TYR A 191 7.63 0.49 12.45
C TYR A 191 8.60 -0.64 12.79
N MET A 192 9.10 -1.37 11.79
CA MET A 192 9.95 -2.54 11.99
C MET A 192 11.38 -2.15 12.38
N LYS A 193 11.88 -2.79 13.44
CA LYS A 193 13.25 -2.62 13.94
C LYS A 193 13.97 -3.97 14.14
N ASN A 194 13.31 -5.07 13.77
CA ASN A 194 13.88 -6.40 13.89
C ASN A 194 15.04 -6.58 12.91
N GLU A 195 16.15 -7.14 13.36
CA GLU A 195 17.37 -7.31 12.56
C GLU A 195 17.18 -8.29 11.39
N ASP A 196 16.29 -9.26 11.56
CA ASP A 196 15.94 -10.25 10.54
C ASP A 196 14.87 -9.74 9.55
N TYR A 197 14.35 -8.52 9.74
CA TYR A 197 13.42 -7.88 8.80
C TYR A 197 14.16 -6.95 7.84
N SER A 198 13.67 -6.88 6.60
CA SER A 198 14.02 -5.83 5.65
C SER A 198 12.83 -5.49 4.78
N SER A 199 12.62 -4.20 4.50
CA SER A 199 11.54 -3.77 3.61
C SER A 199 11.75 -4.30 2.19
N GLY A 200 10.66 -4.56 1.49
CA GLY A 200 10.72 -4.95 0.09
C GLY A 200 11.49 -3.96 -0.78
N LEU A 201 11.40 -2.66 -0.45
CA LEU A 201 12.16 -1.63 -1.15
C LEU A 201 13.68 -1.83 -1.00
N ASN A 202 14.17 -2.16 0.20
CA ASN A 202 15.59 -2.41 0.41
C ASN A 202 16.07 -3.67 -0.28
N LEU A 203 15.25 -4.73 -0.29
CA LEU A 203 15.59 -6.02 -0.89
C LEU A 203 15.59 -5.97 -2.42
N PHE A 204 14.71 -5.17 -3.03
CA PHE A 204 14.38 -5.33 -4.45
C PHE A 204 14.43 -4.05 -5.30
N LYS A 205 15.15 -3.00 -4.88
CA LYS A 205 15.29 -1.73 -5.67
C LYS A 205 15.60 -1.94 -7.15
N ASN A 206 16.36 -2.99 -7.46
CA ASN A 206 16.86 -3.25 -8.81
C ASN A 206 16.17 -4.44 -9.50
N LYS A 207 15.12 -5.00 -8.91
CA LYS A 207 14.36 -6.10 -9.54
C LYS A 207 13.20 -5.56 -10.39
N ASN A 208 13.01 -6.12 -11.58
CA ASN A 208 11.98 -5.65 -12.51
C ASN A 208 10.62 -6.36 -12.31
N ASN A 209 10.60 -7.48 -11.61
CA ASN A 209 9.43 -8.32 -11.37
C ASN A 209 8.97 -8.29 -9.91
N VAL A 210 9.32 -7.23 -9.20
CA VAL A 210 8.81 -6.91 -7.87
C VAL A 210 8.27 -5.49 -7.88
N PHE A 211 7.14 -5.29 -7.23
CA PHE A 211 6.52 -3.99 -7.04
C PHE A 211 6.23 -3.75 -5.56
N ILE A 212 6.66 -2.61 -5.05
CA ILE A 212 6.57 -2.28 -3.64
C ILE A 212 5.50 -1.21 -3.46
N LEU A 213 4.61 -1.40 -2.48
CA LEU A 213 3.59 -0.44 -2.10
C LEU A 213 3.97 0.24 -0.78
N ARG A 214 3.71 1.53 -0.67
CA ARG A 214 3.96 2.34 0.52
C ARG A 214 2.82 3.34 0.70
N THR A 215 2.59 3.79 1.94
CA THR A 215 1.52 4.73 2.24
C THR A 215 1.94 5.80 3.24
N PHE A 216 1.34 6.97 3.13
CA PHE A 216 1.44 8.02 4.15
C PHE A 216 0.32 7.92 5.20
N SER A 217 -0.60 6.96 5.04
CA SER A 217 -1.77 6.80 5.94
C SER A 217 -1.41 6.30 7.34
N LYS A 218 -0.26 5.64 7.53
CA LYS A 218 0.10 4.96 8.78
C LYS A 218 1.05 5.81 9.61
N ILE A 219 2.34 5.56 9.61
CA ILE A 219 3.30 6.25 10.48
C ILE A 219 3.31 7.77 10.32
N TYR A 220 3.01 8.28 9.11
CA TYR A 220 2.98 9.71 8.82
C TYR A 220 1.68 10.40 9.26
N GLY A 221 0.64 9.63 9.63
CA GLY A 221 -0.63 10.15 10.13
C GLY A 221 -1.49 10.88 9.08
N LEU A 222 -1.32 10.60 7.78
CA LEU A 222 -2.02 11.29 6.69
C LEU A 222 -3.16 10.46 6.10
N ALA A 223 -3.85 9.66 6.91
CA ALA A 223 -4.88 8.73 6.43
C ALA A 223 -5.98 9.41 5.60
N SER A 224 -6.49 10.56 6.05
CA SER A 224 -7.55 11.32 5.36
C SER A 224 -7.06 12.07 4.12
N LEU A 225 -5.78 12.35 4.00
CA LEU A 225 -5.22 13.08 2.85
C LEU A 225 -5.00 12.19 1.63
N ARG A 226 -5.19 10.90 1.78
CA ARG A 226 -5.14 9.91 0.70
C ARG A 226 -3.87 10.01 -0.15
N VAL A 227 -2.70 9.80 0.45
CA VAL A 227 -1.42 9.78 -0.26
C VAL A 227 -0.72 8.44 -0.06
N GLY A 228 -0.34 7.82 -1.17
CA GLY A 228 0.45 6.60 -1.20
C GLY A 228 1.32 6.55 -2.45
N TRP A 229 2.17 5.55 -2.53
CA TRP A 229 3.05 5.40 -3.67
C TRP A 229 3.47 3.94 -3.88
N GLY A 230 3.89 3.66 -5.10
CA GLY A 230 4.47 2.39 -5.48
C GLY A 230 5.84 2.57 -6.11
N TYR A 231 6.68 1.53 -6.02
CA TYR A 231 8.01 1.46 -6.61
C TYR A 231 8.17 0.19 -7.42
N GLY A 232 8.57 0.31 -8.66
CA GLY A 232 8.77 -0.82 -9.55
C GLY A 232 9.78 -0.52 -10.68
N SER A 233 9.84 -1.37 -11.70
CA SER A 233 10.66 -1.07 -12.88
C SER A 233 10.15 0.20 -13.59
N LYS A 234 11.05 0.92 -14.29
CA LYS A 234 10.66 2.09 -15.09
C LYS A 234 9.55 1.77 -16.09
N GLN A 235 9.59 0.58 -16.69
CA GLN A 235 8.59 0.12 -17.65
C GLN A 235 7.20 -0.04 -17.02
N ILE A 236 7.11 -0.67 -15.84
CA ILE A 236 5.85 -0.80 -15.09
C ILE A 236 5.34 0.57 -14.67
N VAL A 237 6.21 1.42 -14.12
CA VAL A 237 5.81 2.78 -13.67
C VAL A 237 5.33 3.62 -14.85
N LYS A 238 5.99 3.57 -16.02
CA LYS A 238 5.54 4.27 -17.23
C LYS A 238 4.14 3.81 -17.65
N ALA A 239 3.87 2.49 -17.62
CA ALA A 239 2.55 1.95 -17.95
C ALA A 239 1.48 2.38 -16.93
N LEU A 240 1.81 2.37 -15.64
CA LEU A 240 0.90 2.86 -14.58
C LEU A 240 0.61 4.36 -14.73
N MET A 241 1.59 5.17 -15.10
CA MET A 241 1.40 6.61 -15.35
C MET A 241 0.45 6.89 -16.51
N ASN A 242 0.32 5.98 -17.49
CA ASN A 242 -0.62 6.13 -18.61
C ASN A 242 -2.08 5.85 -18.22
N ILE A 243 -2.32 5.00 -17.22
CA ILE A 243 -3.67 4.64 -16.76
C ILE A 243 -4.09 5.36 -15.48
N LYS A 244 -3.15 6.07 -14.86
CA LYS A 244 -3.38 6.82 -13.63
C LYS A 244 -4.39 7.95 -13.87
N PRO A 245 -5.41 8.14 -13.00
CA PRO A 245 -6.28 9.30 -13.09
C PRO A 245 -5.48 10.60 -13.04
N PRO A 246 -5.82 11.61 -13.87
CA PRO A 246 -5.15 12.89 -13.82
C PRO A 246 -5.37 13.55 -12.45
N PHE A 247 -4.37 14.26 -11.96
CA PHE A 247 -4.47 15.05 -10.71
C PHE A 247 -4.95 14.27 -9.48
N ASN A 248 -4.66 12.98 -9.42
CA ASN A 248 -5.15 12.05 -8.39
C ASN A 248 -4.64 12.33 -6.98
N ILE A 249 -3.56 13.12 -6.83
CA ILE A 249 -3.04 13.58 -5.53
C ILE A 249 -3.43 15.04 -5.34
N THR A 250 -4.07 15.36 -4.24
CA THR A 250 -4.43 16.74 -3.90
C THR A 250 -3.20 17.58 -3.56
N LYS A 251 -3.23 18.88 -3.83
CA LYS A 251 -2.16 19.82 -3.47
C LYS A 251 -1.79 19.75 -2.00
N ILE A 252 -2.79 19.75 -1.11
CA ILE A 252 -2.58 19.62 0.33
C ILE A 252 -1.95 18.27 0.68
N GLY A 253 -2.42 17.19 0.07
CA GLY A 253 -1.88 15.85 0.28
C GLY A 253 -0.42 15.74 -0.11
N GLU A 254 -0.06 16.25 -1.29
CA GLU A 254 1.32 16.27 -1.80
C GLU A 254 2.25 17.03 -0.87
N LEU A 255 1.92 18.28 -0.55
CA LEU A 255 2.74 19.13 0.31
C LEU A 255 2.88 18.57 1.72
N SER A 256 1.79 18.08 2.31
CA SER A 256 1.80 17.43 3.64
C SER A 256 2.65 16.18 3.66
N ALA A 257 2.63 15.38 2.60
CA ALA A 257 3.48 14.19 2.48
C ALA A 257 4.97 14.58 2.38
N ILE A 258 5.31 15.58 1.58
CA ILE A 258 6.68 16.10 1.47
C ILE A 258 7.21 16.58 2.83
N GLU A 259 6.41 17.35 3.57
CA GLU A 259 6.81 17.85 4.89
C GLU A 259 6.89 16.73 5.95
N SER A 260 6.02 15.72 5.88
CA SER A 260 6.08 14.56 6.76
C SER A 260 7.38 13.77 6.60
N LEU A 261 7.90 13.64 5.37
CA LEU A 261 9.17 12.95 5.10
C LEU A 261 10.37 13.65 5.77
N LYS A 262 10.26 14.95 6.01
CA LYS A 262 11.30 15.77 6.68
C LYS A 262 11.21 15.67 8.20
N ASP A 263 10.11 15.14 8.77
CA ASP A 263 9.86 15.11 10.21
C ASP A 263 10.34 13.80 10.86
N LYS A 264 11.66 13.60 10.87
CA LYS A 264 12.29 12.42 11.44
C LYS A 264 12.02 12.27 12.95
N ILE A 265 11.84 13.39 13.67
CA ILE A 265 11.56 13.38 15.12
C ILE A 265 10.18 12.75 15.35
N PHE A 266 9.17 13.17 14.59
CA PHE A 266 7.82 12.60 14.69
C PHE A 266 7.80 11.11 14.35
N ILE A 267 8.52 10.70 13.29
CA ILE A 267 8.64 9.28 12.88
C ILE A 267 9.27 8.47 14.02
N SER A 268 10.39 8.95 14.59
CA SER A 268 11.06 8.28 15.72
C SER A 268 10.15 8.16 16.93
N LYS A 269 9.40 9.24 17.27
CA LYS A 269 8.41 9.24 18.35
C LYS A 269 7.30 8.22 18.10
N SER A 270 6.81 8.12 16.86
CA SER A 270 5.76 7.17 16.48
C SER A 270 6.24 5.73 16.61
N ILE A 271 7.48 5.43 16.22
CA ILE A 271 8.08 4.10 16.38
C ILE A 271 8.21 3.74 17.86
N LYS A 272 8.75 4.64 18.68
CA LYS A 272 8.89 4.42 20.13
C LYS A 272 7.53 4.22 20.80
N HIS A 273 6.53 5.02 20.43
CA HIS A 273 5.16 4.88 20.94
C HIS A 273 4.59 3.50 20.58
N ASN A 274 4.67 3.11 19.31
CA ASN A 274 4.16 1.82 18.86
C ASN A 274 4.86 0.66 19.59
N LYS A 275 6.17 0.70 19.75
CA LYS A 275 6.92 -0.33 20.50
C LYS A 275 6.42 -0.45 21.93
N LYS A 276 6.26 0.68 22.62
CA LYS A 276 5.81 0.72 24.03
C LYS A 276 4.42 0.10 24.23
N TRP A 277 3.50 0.27 23.29
CA TRP A 277 2.10 -0.13 23.44
C TRP A 277 1.72 -1.39 22.67
N ALA A 278 2.66 -2.00 21.96
CA ALA A 278 2.47 -3.30 21.29
C ALA A 278 2.86 -4.49 22.20
N GLU A 279 3.57 -4.22 23.28
CA GLU A 279 3.86 -5.15 24.38
C GLU A 279 2.69 -5.14 25.39
#